data_eaa0b15d77ce9f14d3ab975efdbd18cf
#
_entry.id   eaa0b15d77ce9f14d3ab975efdbd18cf
#
_cell.length_a   1.000
_cell.length_b   1.000
_cell.length_c   1.000
_cell.angle_alpha   90.00
_cell.angle_beta   90.00
_cell.angle_gamma   90.00
#
_symmetry.space_group_name_H-M   'P 1'
#
loop_
_entity.id
_entity.type
_entity.pdbx_description
1 polymer ?
#
loop_
_entity_poly.entity_id
_entity_poly.type
_entity_poly.pdbx_seq_one_letter_code
_entity_poly.pdbx_strand_id
1 'polypeptide(L)'
;MADFEYDALLDRARDRIPKDISERNRWTMPPPEILVEGSQTILRNFAAIVDSMDRDPNHVYQYLVNELGTSGTREQVRVMFKGRIPPKRIKEKLVGYVKTYILCEQCRAPDTRFIKEERTTLLKCQACGATRPVRL
;
A
#
# COMPACT_ATOMS: atom_id res chain seq x y z
N MET A 1 -26.50 -15.10 40.69
CA MET A 1 -25.69 -15.28 39.48
C MET A 1 -25.70 -13.99 38.71
N ALA A 2 -24.55 -13.48 38.47
CA ALA A 2 -24.45 -12.30 37.62
C ALA A 2 -24.75 -12.73 36.16
N ASP A 3 -25.80 -12.20 35.61
CA ASP A 3 -26.09 -12.39 34.21
C ASP A 3 -25.07 -11.63 33.37
N PHE A 4 -24.02 -12.35 32.97
CA PHE A 4 -23.05 -11.84 32.01
C PHE A 4 -23.61 -12.08 30.61
N GLU A 5 -24.44 -11.17 30.17
CA GLU A 5 -24.84 -11.17 28.77
C GLU A 5 -23.62 -10.82 27.93
N TYR A 6 -23.33 -11.67 26.97
CA TYR A 6 -22.18 -11.52 26.08
C TYR A 6 -22.19 -10.16 25.37
N ASP A 7 -23.34 -9.73 24.88
CA ASP A 7 -23.48 -8.46 24.16
C ASP A 7 -23.20 -7.26 25.08
N ALA A 8 -23.66 -7.30 26.33
CA ALA A 8 -23.38 -6.24 27.30
C ALA A 8 -21.90 -6.16 27.64
N LEU A 9 -21.23 -7.31 27.77
CA LEU A 9 -19.78 -7.36 28.01
C LEU A 9 -19.00 -6.86 26.80
N LEU A 10 -19.44 -7.19 25.61
CA LEU A 10 -18.81 -6.74 24.38
C LEU A 10 -18.90 -5.21 24.23
N ASP A 11 -20.07 -4.64 24.51
CA ASP A 11 -20.27 -3.19 24.46
C ASP A 11 -19.41 -2.46 25.49
N ARG A 12 -19.31 -3.00 26.70
CA ARG A 12 -18.40 -2.48 27.72
C ARG A 12 -16.95 -2.52 27.29
N ALA A 13 -16.55 -3.59 26.64
CA ALA A 13 -15.19 -3.74 26.14
C ALA A 13 -14.90 -2.72 25.03
N ARG A 14 -15.86 -2.50 24.14
CA ARG A 14 -15.73 -1.48 23.07
C ARG A 14 -15.61 -0.07 23.61
N ASP A 15 -16.38 0.26 24.63
CA ASP A 15 -16.34 1.58 25.26
C ASP A 15 -15.01 1.87 25.95
N ARG A 16 -14.34 0.83 26.42
CA ARG A 16 -13.02 0.93 27.05
C ARG A 16 -11.85 0.97 26.08
N ILE A 17 -12.07 0.60 24.83
CA ILE A 17 -11.02 0.67 23.82
C ILE A 17 -10.84 2.15 23.43
N PRO A 18 -9.62 2.70 23.62
CA PRO A 18 -9.36 4.06 23.16
C PRO A 18 -9.60 4.17 21.65
N LYS A 19 -10.34 5.18 21.23
CA LYS A 19 -10.59 5.43 19.80
C LYS A 19 -9.29 5.62 19.01
N ASP A 20 -8.24 6.08 19.66
CA ASP A 20 -6.91 6.26 19.10
C ASP A 20 -6.29 4.97 18.56
N ILE A 21 -6.60 3.81 19.18
CA ILE A 21 -6.03 2.53 18.73
C ILE A 21 -6.58 2.11 17.38
N SER A 22 -7.88 2.32 17.13
CA SER A 22 -8.47 2.02 15.83
C SER A 22 -7.98 2.96 14.73
N GLU A 23 -7.64 4.19 15.07
CA GLU A 23 -7.06 5.16 14.16
C GLU A 23 -5.55 4.93 13.93
N ARG A 24 -4.80 4.53 14.97
CA ARG A 24 -3.37 4.22 14.88
C ARG A 24 -3.06 3.02 13.99
N ASN A 25 -3.99 2.10 13.86
CA ASN A 25 -3.83 0.92 13.01
C ASN A 25 -4.12 1.20 11.52
N ARG A 26 -4.54 2.42 11.19
CA ARG A 26 -4.68 2.82 9.79
C ARG A 26 -3.33 3.19 9.23
N TRP A 27 -2.77 2.26 8.46
CA TRP A 27 -1.58 2.56 7.69
C TRP A 27 -1.90 3.61 6.63
N THR A 28 -1.05 4.61 6.52
CA THR A 28 -1.13 5.60 5.46
C THR A 28 0.17 5.60 4.67
N MET A 29 0.03 5.69 3.35
CA MET A 29 1.20 5.82 2.49
C MET A 29 1.86 7.18 2.73
N PRO A 30 3.21 7.23 2.87
CA PRO A 30 3.90 8.50 2.93
C PRO A 30 3.61 9.36 1.70
N PRO A 31 3.44 10.67 1.84
CA PRO A 31 3.17 11.52 0.69
C PRO A 31 4.35 11.50 -0.28
N PRO A 32 4.11 11.33 -1.60
CA PRO A 32 5.19 11.32 -2.57
C PRO A 32 5.78 12.72 -2.74
N GLU A 33 7.10 12.82 -2.70
CA GLU A 33 7.84 14.05 -3.01
C GLU A 33 8.25 14.03 -4.47
N ILE A 34 7.59 14.84 -5.27
CA ILE A 34 7.76 14.85 -6.72
C ILE A 34 8.35 16.18 -7.15
N LEU A 35 9.43 16.11 -7.92
CA LEU A 35 10.08 17.27 -8.51
C LEU A 35 10.05 17.12 -10.04
N VAL A 36 9.62 18.18 -10.73
CA VAL A 36 9.65 18.21 -12.18
C VAL A 36 10.82 19.12 -12.61
N GLU A 37 11.81 18.54 -13.27
CA GLU A 37 12.96 19.25 -13.82
C GLU A 37 13.00 19.08 -15.34
N GLY A 38 12.82 20.19 -16.08
CA GLY A 38 12.88 20.17 -17.53
C GLY A 38 11.88 19.17 -18.13
N SER A 39 12.39 18.16 -18.81
CA SER A 39 11.59 17.09 -19.41
C SER A 39 11.54 15.80 -18.58
N GLN A 40 11.92 15.89 -17.30
CA GLN A 40 11.95 14.72 -16.40
C GLN A 40 11.12 14.98 -15.14
N THR A 41 10.54 13.91 -14.62
CA THR A 41 9.83 13.92 -13.35
C THR A 41 10.56 13.00 -12.38
N ILE A 42 10.89 13.49 -11.19
CA ILE A 42 11.68 12.77 -10.20
C ILE A 42 10.81 12.51 -8.96
N LEU A 43 10.67 11.24 -8.60
CA LEU A 43 10.08 10.82 -7.33
C LEU A 43 11.21 10.63 -6.32
N ARG A 44 11.38 11.58 -5.43
CA ARG A 44 12.55 11.66 -4.53
C ARG A 44 12.52 10.67 -3.38
N ASN A 45 11.35 10.39 -2.83
CA ASN A 45 11.19 9.54 -1.65
C ASN A 45 10.69 8.12 -1.98
N PHE A 46 11.02 7.63 -3.16
CA PHE A 46 10.59 6.31 -3.61
C PHE A 46 10.98 5.19 -2.63
N ALA A 47 12.23 5.21 -2.14
CA ALA A 47 12.71 4.21 -1.19
C ALA A 47 11.90 4.22 0.12
N ALA A 48 11.58 5.40 0.64
CA ALA A 48 10.78 5.52 1.85
C ALA A 48 9.35 4.97 1.67
N ILE A 49 8.76 5.21 0.50
CA ILE A 49 7.42 4.69 0.17
C ILE A 49 7.47 3.16 0.08
N VAL A 50 8.44 2.61 -0.62
CA VAL A 50 8.60 1.16 -0.80
C VAL A 50 8.87 0.47 0.53
N ASP A 51 9.73 1.04 1.36
CA ASP A 51 10.03 0.49 2.69
C ASP A 51 8.79 0.48 3.59
N SER A 52 7.96 1.52 3.53
CA SER A 52 6.71 1.55 4.29
C SER A 52 5.70 0.51 3.81
N MET A 53 5.73 0.15 2.53
CA MET A 53 4.87 -0.86 1.94
C MET A 53 5.39 -2.28 2.15
N ASP A 54 6.66 -2.45 2.49
CA ASP A 54 7.34 -3.75 2.58
C ASP A 54 7.18 -4.58 1.29
N ARG A 55 7.46 -3.94 0.16
CA ARG A 55 7.34 -4.55 -1.18
C ARG A 55 8.64 -4.46 -1.94
N ASP A 56 8.76 -5.30 -2.99
CA ASP A 56 9.90 -5.25 -3.91
C ASP A 56 9.86 -3.92 -4.70
N PRO A 57 10.94 -3.12 -4.61
CA PRO A 57 11.01 -1.86 -5.36
C PRO A 57 10.89 -2.05 -6.87
N ASN A 58 11.36 -3.16 -7.42
CA ASN A 58 11.20 -3.46 -8.84
C ASN A 58 9.74 -3.60 -9.25
N HIS A 59 8.93 -4.24 -8.43
CA HIS A 59 7.52 -4.43 -8.70
C HIS A 59 6.76 -3.10 -8.71
N VAL A 60 7.01 -2.25 -7.73
CA VAL A 60 6.41 -0.92 -7.65
C VAL A 60 6.82 -0.05 -8.84
N TYR A 61 8.10 -0.09 -9.20
CA TYR A 61 8.63 0.64 -10.34
C TYR A 61 7.98 0.19 -11.66
N GLN A 62 7.92 -1.12 -11.90
CA GLN A 62 7.29 -1.67 -13.10
C GLN A 62 5.81 -1.30 -13.19
N TYR A 63 5.11 -1.35 -12.10
CA TYR A 63 3.71 -0.92 -12.04
C TYR A 63 3.55 0.54 -12.44
N LEU A 64 4.36 1.42 -11.87
CA LEU A 64 4.31 2.85 -12.18
C LEU A 64 4.64 3.15 -13.64
N VAL A 65 5.67 2.50 -14.17
CA VAL A 65 6.07 2.66 -15.58
C VAL A 65 4.94 2.23 -16.52
N ASN A 66 4.32 1.09 -16.24
CA ASN A 66 3.23 0.56 -17.06
C ASN A 66 1.98 1.45 -16.99
N GLU A 67 1.64 1.93 -15.81
CA GLU A 67 0.44 2.76 -15.61
C GLU A 67 0.61 4.18 -16.16
N LEU A 68 1.80 4.73 -16.07
CA LEU A 68 2.10 6.05 -16.60
C LEU A 68 2.41 6.05 -18.10
N GLY A 69 2.71 4.86 -18.65
CA GLY A 69 3.05 4.70 -20.05
C GLY A 69 4.36 5.39 -20.46
N THR A 70 5.27 5.58 -19.52
CA THR A 70 6.57 6.23 -19.74
C THR A 70 7.70 5.29 -19.39
N SER A 71 8.89 5.57 -19.91
CA SER A 71 10.09 4.91 -19.47
C SER A 71 10.79 5.76 -18.40
N GLY A 72 11.64 5.13 -17.61
CA GLY A 72 12.36 5.82 -16.56
C GLY A 72 13.61 5.08 -16.13
N THR A 73 14.29 5.61 -15.15
CA THR A 73 15.47 5.01 -14.52
C THR A 73 15.23 4.94 -13.02
N ARG A 74 15.47 3.77 -12.44
CA ARG A 74 15.38 3.57 -11.01
C ARG A 74 16.75 3.65 -10.37
N GLU A 75 16.90 4.56 -9.43
CA GLU A 75 18.03 4.62 -8.52
C GLU A 75 17.65 4.00 -7.17
N GLN A 76 18.60 3.87 -6.24
CA GLN A 76 18.34 3.25 -4.94
C GLN A 76 17.29 4.01 -4.10
N VAL A 77 17.31 5.32 -4.16
CA VAL A 77 16.47 6.19 -3.33
C VAL A 77 15.35 6.84 -4.12
N ARG A 78 15.56 7.09 -5.40
CA ARG A 78 14.65 7.85 -6.24
C ARG A 78 14.39 7.17 -7.58
N VAL A 79 13.31 7.57 -8.22
CA VAL A 79 12.95 7.13 -9.56
C VAL A 79 12.80 8.35 -10.45
N MET A 80 13.41 8.30 -11.63
CA MET A 80 13.28 9.34 -12.65
C MET A 80 12.41 8.82 -13.78
N PHE A 81 11.37 9.57 -14.12
CA PHE A 81 10.51 9.28 -15.27
C PHE A 81 10.79 10.26 -16.41
N LYS A 82 10.79 9.76 -17.63
CA LYS A 82 10.90 10.62 -18.81
C LYS A 82 9.58 11.33 -19.07
N GLY A 83 9.64 12.62 -19.30
CA GLY A 83 8.48 13.45 -19.57
C GLY A 83 7.99 14.21 -18.35
N ARG A 84 7.09 15.16 -18.59
CA ARG A 84 6.45 15.92 -17.53
C ARG A 84 5.16 15.23 -17.13
N ILE A 85 5.18 14.64 -15.93
CA ILE A 85 4.02 13.95 -15.38
C ILE A 85 3.50 14.78 -14.21
N PRO A 86 2.20 15.13 -14.19
CA PRO A 86 1.63 15.86 -13.06
C PRO A 86 1.80 15.08 -11.76
N PRO A 87 2.20 15.73 -10.65
CA PRO A 87 2.34 15.04 -9.36
C PRO A 87 1.06 14.34 -8.91
N LYS A 88 -0.08 14.93 -9.21
CA LYS A 88 -1.39 14.35 -8.92
C LYS A 88 -1.58 12.97 -9.57
N ARG A 89 -1.15 12.83 -10.82
CA ARG A 89 -1.27 11.56 -11.57
C ARG A 89 -0.43 10.46 -10.95
N ILE A 90 0.80 10.78 -10.54
CA ILE A 90 1.69 9.83 -9.85
C ILE A 90 1.07 9.40 -8.52
N LYS A 91 0.56 10.35 -7.76
CA LYS A 91 -0.12 10.08 -6.49
C LYS A 91 -1.32 9.17 -6.67
N GLU A 92 -2.15 9.42 -7.68
CA GLU A 92 -3.31 8.58 -8.00
C GLU A 92 -2.91 7.14 -8.32
N LYS A 93 -1.82 6.96 -9.07
CA LYS A 93 -1.31 5.64 -9.43
C LYS A 93 -0.73 4.91 -8.22
N LEU A 94 -0.03 5.60 -7.34
CA LEU A 94 0.47 5.04 -6.09
C LEU A 94 -0.68 4.61 -5.17
N VAL A 95 -1.71 5.43 -5.04
CA VAL A 95 -2.90 5.07 -4.26
C VAL A 95 -3.60 3.85 -4.86
N GLY A 96 -3.71 3.77 -6.18
CA GLY A 96 -4.24 2.60 -6.87
C GLY A 96 -3.43 1.33 -6.59
N TYR A 97 -2.11 1.43 -6.60
CA TYR A 97 -1.23 0.33 -6.24
C TYR A 97 -1.49 -0.15 -4.80
N VAL A 98 -1.55 0.78 -3.86
CA VAL A 98 -1.81 0.46 -2.45
C VAL A 98 -3.14 -0.27 -2.29
N LYS A 99 -4.20 0.22 -2.91
CA LYS A 99 -5.52 -0.40 -2.82
C LYS A 99 -5.55 -1.81 -3.44
N THR A 100 -4.78 -2.03 -4.51
CA THR A 100 -4.80 -3.30 -5.25
C THR A 100 -3.85 -4.34 -4.66
N TYR A 101 -2.65 -3.93 -4.26
CA TYR A 101 -1.57 -4.86 -3.91
C TYR A 101 -1.14 -4.82 -2.44
N ILE A 102 -1.49 -3.80 -1.70
CA ILE A 102 -1.06 -3.63 -0.31
C ILE A 102 -2.19 -3.89 0.67
N LEU A 103 -3.35 -3.26 0.47
CA LEU A 103 -4.48 -3.39 1.38
C LEU A 103 -5.28 -4.66 1.08
N CYS A 104 -5.62 -5.39 2.15
CA CYS A 104 -6.52 -6.52 2.05
C CYS A 104 -7.95 -6.04 1.77
N GLU A 105 -8.65 -6.68 0.84
CA GLU A 105 -10.04 -6.34 0.52
C GLU A 105 -11.00 -6.67 1.65
N GLN A 106 -10.65 -7.63 2.50
CA GLN A 106 -11.53 -8.10 3.57
C GLN A 106 -11.38 -7.29 4.84
N CYS A 107 -10.15 -7.12 5.33
CA CYS A 107 -9.90 -6.43 6.60
C CYS A 107 -9.24 -5.05 6.43
N ARG A 108 -8.85 -4.68 5.22
CA ARG A 108 -8.17 -3.43 4.86
C ARG A 108 -6.84 -3.21 5.61
N ALA A 109 -6.25 -4.28 6.13
CA ALA A 109 -4.94 -4.21 6.78
C ALA A 109 -3.83 -4.19 5.73
N PRO A 110 -2.72 -3.48 5.98
CA PRO A 110 -1.57 -3.45 5.07
C PRO A 110 -0.66 -4.66 5.21
N ASP A 111 -0.96 -5.59 6.10
CA ASP A 111 -0.15 -6.77 6.40
C ASP A 111 -0.36 -7.89 5.38
N THR A 112 -0.05 -7.62 4.14
CA THR A 112 -0.20 -8.56 3.02
C THR A 112 1.15 -8.96 2.48
N ARG A 113 1.25 -10.18 1.94
CA ARG A 113 2.44 -10.70 1.27
C ARG A 113 2.11 -11.35 -0.04
N PHE A 114 3.05 -11.30 -0.97
CA PHE A 114 2.96 -12.09 -2.19
C PHE A 114 3.47 -13.50 -1.94
N ILE A 115 2.65 -14.48 -2.29
CA ILE A 115 3.01 -15.90 -2.27
C ILE A 115 2.95 -16.42 -3.69
N LYS A 116 4.01 -17.06 -4.12
CA LYS A 116 4.06 -17.66 -5.44
C LYS A 116 3.71 -19.14 -5.32
N GLU A 117 2.56 -19.52 -5.86
CA GLU A 117 2.13 -20.92 -6.00
C GLU A 117 2.11 -21.30 -7.47
N GLU A 118 2.96 -22.27 -7.84
CA GLU A 118 3.11 -22.75 -9.22
C GLU A 118 3.31 -21.60 -10.21
N ARG A 119 2.29 -21.27 -10.98
CA ARG A 119 2.34 -20.19 -11.98
C ARG A 119 1.56 -18.94 -11.57
N THR A 120 0.95 -18.97 -10.39
CA THR A 120 0.09 -17.89 -9.93
C THR A 120 0.70 -17.22 -8.72
N THR A 121 0.66 -15.90 -8.71
CA THR A 121 1.03 -15.12 -7.53
C THR A 121 -0.22 -14.79 -6.74
N LEU A 122 -0.21 -15.09 -5.46
CA LEU A 122 -1.33 -14.82 -4.54
C LEU A 122 -0.95 -13.73 -3.57
N LEU A 123 -1.90 -12.86 -3.27
CA LEU A 123 -1.78 -11.89 -2.19
C LEU A 123 -2.43 -12.48 -0.94
N LYS A 124 -1.62 -12.80 0.06
CA LYS A 124 -2.09 -13.34 1.34
C LYS A 124 -2.05 -12.27 2.41
N CYS A 125 -3.17 -12.07 3.09
CA CYS A 125 -3.24 -11.22 4.27
C CYS A 125 -2.84 -12.00 5.52
N GLN A 126 -1.88 -11.49 6.28
CA GLN A 126 -1.45 -12.12 7.54
C GLN A 126 -2.37 -11.80 8.71
N ALA A 127 -3.16 -10.73 8.60
CA ALA A 127 -4.08 -10.34 9.65
C ALA A 127 -5.37 -11.17 9.66
N CYS A 128 -5.99 -11.41 8.50
CA CYS A 128 -7.25 -12.15 8.40
C CYS A 128 -7.14 -13.49 7.66
N GLY A 129 -6.00 -13.79 7.04
CA GLY A 129 -5.79 -15.03 6.28
C GLY A 129 -6.42 -15.07 4.88
N ALA A 130 -7.02 -13.99 4.42
CA ALA A 130 -7.62 -13.94 3.08
C ALA A 130 -6.54 -14.03 1.99
N THR A 131 -6.83 -14.78 0.94
CA THR A 131 -5.94 -14.92 -0.22
C THR A 131 -6.68 -14.56 -1.50
N ARG A 132 -5.99 -13.91 -2.43
CA ARG A 132 -6.53 -13.64 -3.76
C ARG A 132 -5.44 -13.67 -4.82
N PRO A 133 -5.73 -14.05 -6.06
CA PRO A 133 -4.75 -13.99 -7.12
C PRO A 133 -4.50 -12.55 -7.55
N VAL A 134 -3.23 -12.23 -7.83
CA VAL A 134 -2.82 -10.93 -8.36
C VAL A 134 -1.92 -11.14 -9.58
N ARG A 135 -1.97 -10.19 -10.49
CA ARG A 135 -1.07 -10.17 -11.64
C ARG A 135 0.12 -9.27 -11.33
N LEU A 136 1.30 -9.79 -11.54
CA LEU A 136 2.54 -9.02 -11.46
C LEU A 136 2.97 -8.53 -12.83
#